data_8b4910cbf47f200b2bdbe0ec7910f93e
#
_entry.id   8b4910cbf47f200b2bdbe0ec7910f93e
#
_cell.length_a   1.000
_cell.length_b   1.000
_cell.length_c   1.000
_cell.angle_alpha   90.00
_cell.angle_beta   90.00
_cell.angle_gamma   90.00
#
_symmetry.space_group_name_H-M   'P 1'
#
loop_
_entity.id
_entity.type
_entity.pdbx_description
1 polymer ?
#
loop_
_entity_poly.entity_id
_entity_poly.type
_entity_poly.pdbx_seq_one_letter_code
_entity_poly.pdbx_strand_id
1 'polypeptide(L)'
;MSAQPTPPSAPEHLLPGQLLQKQVQVTVAGCGGTGAAIAAGLPLLHQAMLALGHPQGLDVCFVDGDKISRTNCVRQPFCANEIGLYKSTVLATRINLFYGLGWRASTRFVDESWRDGTDILISCVDTRKARNTLMRTRAYRSCHYWLDIGNNAATGQFVLGQPDNDTNAKTPCRLPTVAELFPEIVDPKHDERDSLPACGAVEALTRQEPFINQSLANLALAMLARLFRHGRLSYHAGFVNLAGGMTAAVRVSPSAWQRLFEANKSEHTPPLRSRNDHTAACKTLRRKRPSTTSR
;
A
#
# COMPACT_ATOMS: atom_id res chain seq x y z
N MET A 1 -24.43 39.07 -24.14
CA MET A 1 -23.52 37.86 -24.07
C MET A 1 -23.71 37.24 -22.68
N SER A 2 -24.50 36.19 -22.56
CA SER A 2 -24.73 35.48 -21.30
C SER A 2 -23.48 34.66 -20.99
N ALA A 3 -22.84 34.94 -19.86
CA ALA A 3 -21.73 34.12 -19.33
C ALA A 3 -22.24 32.70 -19.11
N GLN A 4 -21.66 31.73 -19.81
CA GLN A 4 -21.92 30.32 -19.53
C GLN A 4 -21.43 30.02 -18.12
N PRO A 5 -22.19 29.29 -17.30
CA PRO A 5 -21.75 28.92 -15.97
C PRO A 5 -20.48 28.08 -16.09
N THR A 6 -19.42 28.51 -15.41
CA THR A 6 -18.16 27.74 -15.29
C THR A 6 -18.52 26.38 -14.73
N PRO A 7 -18.09 25.24 -15.35
CA PRO A 7 -18.36 23.92 -14.80
C PRO A 7 -17.78 23.83 -13.39
N PRO A 8 -18.47 23.18 -12.45
CA PRO A 8 -17.98 23.03 -11.08
C PRO A 8 -16.57 22.41 -11.13
N SER A 9 -15.62 23.03 -10.42
CA SER A 9 -14.26 22.52 -10.34
C SER A 9 -14.29 21.09 -9.81
N ALA A 10 -13.53 20.19 -10.43
CA ALA A 10 -13.42 18.81 -9.98
C ALA A 10 -13.00 18.80 -8.49
N PRO A 11 -13.55 17.89 -7.66
CA PRO A 11 -13.19 17.83 -6.25
C PRO A 11 -11.69 17.60 -6.08
N GLU A 12 -11.09 18.32 -5.14
CA GLU A 12 -9.68 18.24 -4.81
C GLU A 12 -9.52 17.89 -3.33
N HIS A 13 -8.48 17.13 -3.00
CA HIS A 13 -8.06 16.90 -1.64
C HIS A 13 -7.05 17.96 -1.21
N LEU A 14 -7.22 18.55 -0.03
CA LEU A 14 -6.34 19.58 0.51
C LEU A 14 -5.36 18.99 1.53
N LEU A 15 -4.09 19.40 1.44
CA LEU A 15 -3.05 19.04 2.42
C LEU A 15 -3.40 19.65 3.79
N PRO A 16 -3.37 18.87 4.89
CA PRO A 16 -3.51 19.40 6.24
C PRO A 16 -2.43 20.44 6.55
N GLY A 17 -2.83 21.66 6.90
CA GLY A 17 -1.92 22.78 7.12
C GLY A 17 -0.85 22.53 8.19
N GLN A 18 -1.11 21.63 9.13
CA GLN A 18 -0.14 21.21 10.15
C GLN A 18 1.14 20.60 9.54
N LEU A 19 1.02 19.91 8.40
CA LEU A 19 2.16 19.30 7.70
C LEU A 19 3.04 20.34 6.98
N LEU A 20 2.58 21.59 6.85
CA LEU A 20 3.36 22.69 6.30
C LEU A 20 4.12 23.49 7.37
N GLN A 21 3.91 23.21 8.66
CA GLN A 21 4.43 24.02 9.77
C GLN A 21 5.48 23.32 10.62
N LYS A 22 5.67 22.02 10.42
CA LYS A 22 6.61 21.19 11.21
C LYS A 22 7.38 20.24 10.32
N GLN A 23 8.44 19.66 10.85
CA GLN A 23 9.11 18.53 10.19
C GLN A 23 8.14 17.36 10.03
N VAL A 24 8.01 16.85 8.81
CA VAL A 24 7.10 15.75 8.47
C VAL A 24 7.78 14.41 8.80
N GLN A 25 7.21 13.68 9.73
CA GLN A 25 7.70 12.35 10.12
C GLN A 25 7.20 11.32 9.13
N VAL A 26 8.13 10.58 8.49
CA VAL A 26 7.83 9.54 7.51
C VAL A 26 8.36 8.20 8.00
N THR A 27 7.51 7.19 8.03
CA THR A 27 7.93 5.81 8.27
C THR A 27 7.78 5.00 6.99
N VAL A 28 8.88 4.41 6.50
CA VAL A 28 8.88 3.50 5.35
C VAL A 28 8.96 2.06 5.87
N ALA A 29 7.88 1.33 5.74
CA ALA A 29 7.79 -0.08 6.15
C ALA A 29 8.03 -1.00 4.94
N GLY A 30 9.10 -1.81 5.02
CA GLY A 30 9.60 -2.63 3.92
C GLY A 30 10.65 -1.91 3.07
N CYS A 31 11.86 -2.46 3.05
CA CYS A 31 13.03 -1.93 2.31
C CYS A 31 13.46 -2.89 1.19
N GLY A 32 12.51 -3.60 0.58
CA GLY A 32 12.72 -4.42 -0.60
C GLY A 32 12.89 -3.59 -1.87
N GLY A 33 12.51 -4.12 -3.03
CA GLY A 33 12.66 -3.42 -4.32
C GLY A 33 11.95 -2.06 -4.34
N THR A 34 10.66 -2.04 -4.00
CA THR A 34 9.84 -0.81 -3.98
C THR A 34 10.29 0.14 -2.88
N GLY A 35 10.51 -0.36 -1.65
CA GLY A 35 10.94 0.48 -0.54
C GLY A 35 12.31 1.11 -0.76
N ALA A 36 13.24 0.40 -1.39
CA ALA A 36 14.54 0.96 -1.76
C ALA A 36 14.43 2.03 -2.87
N ALA A 37 13.49 1.86 -3.81
CA ALA A 37 13.21 2.87 -4.83
C ALA A 37 12.56 4.13 -4.22
N ILE A 38 11.65 3.98 -3.27
CA ILE A 38 11.10 5.09 -2.46
C ILE A 38 12.23 5.78 -1.68
N ALA A 39 13.06 5.01 -1.00
CA ALA A 39 14.18 5.54 -0.23
C ALA A 39 15.11 6.41 -1.07
N ALA A 40 15.41 6.01 -2.31
CA ALA A 40 16.25 6.77 -3.24
C ALA A 40 15.66 8.13 -3.64
N GLY A 41 14.33 8.24 -3.71
CA GLY A 41 13.66 9.48 -4.14
C GLY A 41 13.25 10.42 -2.99
N LEU A 42 13.10 9.92 -1.75
CA LEU A 42 12.71 10.77 -0.62
C LEU A 42 13.66 11.95 -0.34
N PRO A 43 15.01 11.84 -0.50
CA PRO A 43 15.90 13.00 -0.35
C PRO A 43 15.60 14.12 -1.35
N LEU A 44 15.21 13.79 -2.58
CA LEU A 44 14.84 14.79 -3.59
C LEU A 44 13.54 15.50 -3.19
N LEU A 45 12.57 14.75 -2.66
CA LEU A 45 11.34 15.35 -2.11
C LEU A 45 11.66 16.27 -0.93
N HIS A 46 12.51 15.83 0.00
CA HIS A 46 12.97 16.63 1.15
C HIS A 46 13.60 17.95 0.69
N GLN A 47 14.55 17.89 -0.25
CA GLN A 47 15.23 19.08 -0.79
C GLN A 47 14.25 20.01 -1.53
N ALA A 48 13.32 19.43 -2.33
CA ALA A 48 12.30 20.22 -3.01
C ALA A 48 11.37 20.94 -2.04
N MET A 49 10.95 20.28 -0.94
CA MET A 49 10.15 20.91 0.10
C MET A 49 10.88 22.10 0.75
N LEU A 50 12.15 21.93 1.13
CA LEU A 50 12.96 23.01 1.70
C LEU A 50 13.13 24.18 0.71
N ALA A 51 13.44 23.89 -0.55
CA ALA A 51 13.58 24.91 -1.60
C ALA A 51 12.28 25.69 -1.87
N LEU A 52 11.13 25.07 -1.62
CA LEU A 52 9.81 25.70 -1.72
C LEU A 52 9.34 26.40 -0.42
N GLY A 53 10.20 26.49 0.60
CA GLY A 53 9.93 27.21 1.84
C GLY A 53 9.32 26.37 2.96
N HIS A 54 9.30 25.04 2.85
CA HIS A 54 8.90 24.19 3.97
C HIS A 54 9.96 24.30 5.10
N PRO A 55 9.57 24.50 6.38
CA PRO A 55 10.51 24.89 7.43
C PRO A 55 11.59 23.83 7.73
N GLN A 56 11.27 22.55 7.65
CA GLN A 56 12.17 21.47 8.09
C GLN A 56 12.17 20.22 7.18
N GLY A 57 11.35 20.17 6.13
CA GLY A 57 11.27 19.03 5.23
C GLY A 57 10.84 17.73 5.92
N LEU A 58 11.51 16.63 5.59
CA LEU A 58 11.19 15.27 6.07
C LEU A 58 12.20 14.82 7.14
N ASP A 59 11.71 14.02 8.11
CA ASP A 59 12.50 13.10 8.92
C ASP A 59 12.02 11.68 8.67
N VAL A 60 12.91 10.79 8.20
CA VAL A 60 12.52 9.46 7.72
C VAL A 60 13.08 8.36 8.59
N CYS A 61 12.25 7.36 8.88
CA CYS A 61 12.66 6.11 9.50
C CYS A 61 12.38 4.94 8.54
N PHE A 62 13.44 4.24 8.14
CA PHE A 62 13.34 3.01 7.35
C PHE A 62 13.20 1.81 8.28
N VAL A 63 12.18 0.97 8.06
CA VAL A 63 11.84 -0.15 8.95
C VAL A 63 11.80 -1.44 8.14
N ASP A 64 12.76 -2.33 8.41
CA ASP A 64 12.82 -3.65 7.78
C ASP A 64 13.73 -4.58 8.61
N GLY A 65 13.20 -5.74 8.99
CA GLY A 65 13.94 -6.76 9.75
C GLY A 65 14.78 -7.70 8.88
N ASP A 66 14.69 -7.61 7.55
CA ASP A 66 15.41 -8.48 6.65
C ASP A 66 16.87 -8.07 6.48
N LYS A 67 17.72 -9.09 6.30
CA LYS A 67 19.09 -8.94 5.83
C LYS A 67 19.15 -9.12 4.31
N ILE A 68 20.13 -8.47 3.70
CA ILE A 68 20.42 -8.58 2.27
C ILE A 68 20.93 -9.99 1.97
N SER A 69 20.33 -10.63 0.97
CA SER A 69 20.71 -11.94 0.44
C SER A 69 21.26 -11.82 -1.00
N ARG A 70 21.88 -12.89 -1.51
CA ARG A 70 22.34 -12.94 -2.92
C ARG A 70 21.23 -12.67 -3.92
N THR A 71 20.03 -13.20 -3.68
CA THR A 71 18.86 -13.00 -4.55
C THR A 71 18.35 -11.57 -4.54
N ASN A 72 18.57 -10.81 -3.48
CA ASN A 72 18.22 -9.40 -3.42
C ASN A 72 19.10 -8.57 -4.37
N CYS A 73 20.40 -8.87 -4.48
CA CYS A 73 21.34 -8.14 -5.32
C CYS A 73 21.02 -8.17 -6.82
N VAL A 74 20.14 -9.06 -7.26
CA VAL A 74 19.75 -9.19 -8.69
C VAL A 74 18.61 -8.23 -9.07
N ARG A 75 17.68 -7.92 -8.15
CA ARG A 75 16.45 -7.15 -8.43
C ARG A 75 16.23 -5.95 -7.51
N GLN A 76 17.08 -5.79 -6.53
CA GLN A 76 17.03 -4.69 -5.56
C GLN A 76 18.37 -3.96 -5.60
N PRO A 77 18.46 -2.67 -5.26
CA PRO A 77 19.69 -1.88 -5.38
C PRO A 77 20.68 -2.16 -4.23
N PHE A 78 20.99 -3.43 -4.03
CA PHE A 78 22.02 -3.89 -3.07
C PHE A 78 23.17 -4.56 -3.80
N CYS A 79 24.35 -4.51 -3.22
CA CYS A 79 25.56 -5.09 -3.81
C CYS A 79 26.12 -6.25 -2.97
N ALA A 80 27.05 -7.03 -3.59
CA ALA A 80 27.54 -8.27 -3.00
C ALA A 80 28.22 -8.12 -1.63
N ASN A 81 28.91 -7.00 -1.41
CA ASN A 81 29.58 -6.69 -0.13
C ASN A 81 28.63 -6.24 0.98
N GLU A 82 27.35 -6.08 0.70
CA GLU A 82 26.33 -5.76 1.69
C GLU A 82 25.53 -6.98 2.15
N ILE A 83 25.79 -8.15 1.55
CA ILE A 83 25.13 -9.39 1.95
C ILE A 83 25.33 -9.66 3.45
N GLY A 84 24.22 -9.91 4.16
CA GLY A 84 24.21 -10.11 5.61
C GLY A 84 23.95 -8.85 6.44
N LEU A 85 24.06 -7.64 5.85
CA LEU A 85 23.65 -6.41 6.51
C LEU A 85 22.12 -6.22 6.44
N TYR A 86 21.56 -5.44 7.35
CA TYR A 86 20.14 -5.13 7.34
C TYR A 86 19.81 -4.13 6.23
N LYS A 87 18.74 -4.38 5.45
CA LYS A 87 18.29 -3.55 4.34
C LYS A 87 18.03 -2.10 4.77
N SER A 88 17.29 -1.91 5.87
CA SER A 88 16.98 -0.59 6.43
C SER A 88 18.23 0.21 6.79
N THR A 89 19.21 -0.42 7.44
CA THR A 89 20.46 0.22 7.85
C THR A 89 21.27 0.65 6.64
N VAL A 90 21.41 -0.20 5.62
CA VAL A 90 22.16 0.10 4.41
C VAL A 90 21.57 1.30 3.69
N LEU A 91 20.24 1.35 3.51
CA LEU A 91 19.57 2.46 2.84
C LEU A 91 19.75 3.77 3.61
N ALA A 92 19.51 3.78 4.92
CA ALA A 92 19.71 4.97 5.75
C ALA A 92 21.15 5.47 5.70
N THR A 93 22.13 4.55 5.83
CA THR A 93 23.55 4.92 5.80
C THR A 93 23.96 5.55 4.47
N ARG A 94 23.56 4.96 3.34
CA ARG A 94 23.85 5.51 2.00
C ARG A 94 23.26 6.91 1.82
N ILE A 95 22.00 7.09 2.20
CA ILE A 95 21.31 8.37 2.08
C ILE A 95 21.96 9.41 2.97
N ASN A 96 22.22 9.08 4.23
CA ASN A 96 22.83 10.01 5.17
C ASN A 96 24.23 10.44 4.74
N LEU A 97 25.06 9.50 4.26
CA LEU A 97 26.40 9.81 3.75
C LEU A 97 26.37 10.69 2.49
N PHE A 98 25.46 10.42 1.57
CA PHE A 98 25.43 11.13 0.28
C PHE A 98 24.79 12.51 0.39
N TYR A 99 23.69 12.63 1.17
CA TYR A 99 22.91 13.88 1.27
C TYR A 99 23.17 14.68 2.54
N GLY A 100 24.03 14.20 3.46
CA GLY A 100 24.29 14.87 4.73
C GLY A 100 23.08 14.85 5.68
N LEU A 101 22.25 13.81 5.62
CA LEU A 101 21.04 13.67 6.42
C LEU A 101 21.28 12.83 7.67
N GLY A 102 20.33 12.89 8.63
CA GLY A 102 20.35 12.11 9.87
C GLY A 102 19.16 11.15 9.99
N TRP A 103 18.70 10.56 8.86
CA TRP A 103 17.54 9.68 8.85
C TRP A 103 17.80 8.35 9.55
N ARG A 104 16.77 7.78 10.13
CA ARG A 104 16.86 6.62 11.04
C ARG A 104 16.60 5.32 10.32
N ALA A 105 17.09 4.23 10.91
CA ALA A 105 16.79 2.87 10.51
C ALA A 105 16.36 2.04 11.72
N SER A 106 15.40 1.14 11.52
CA SER A 106 15.03 0.09 12.47
C SER A 106 15.16 -1.27 11.81
N THR A 107 15.88 -2.18 12.49
CA THR A 107 16.10 -3.54 12.03
C THR A 107 15.03 -4.53 12.54
N ARG A 108 13.88 -4.00 12.92
CA ARG A 108 12.70 -4.76 13.35
C ARG A 108 11.65 -4.78 12.24
N PHE A 109 10.80 -5.77 12.24
CA PHE A 109 9.56 -5.71 11.48
C PHE A 109 8.57 -4.79 12.18
N VAL A 110 7.73 -4.12 11.40
CA VAL A 110 6.60 -3.37 11.95
C VAL A 110 5.56 -4.36 12.43
N ASP A 111 5.32 -4.37 13.73
CA ASP A 111 4.33 -5.21 14.39
C ASP A 111 3.40 -4.36 15.29
N GLU A 112 2.46 -5.01 15.97
CA GLU A 112 1.51 -4.33 16.85
C GLU A 112 2.18 -3.62 18.06
N SER A 113 3.43 -3.95 18.37
CA SER A 113 4.22 -3.31 19.43
C SER A 113 4.90 -2.01 18.97
N TRP A 114 4.86 -1.68 17.68
CA TRP A 114 5.44 -0.46 17.14
C TRP A 114 4.74 0.79 17.73
N ARG A 115 5.50 1.60 18.44
CA ARG A 115 4.97 2.75 19.21
C ARG A 115 5.28 4.10 18.58
N ASP A 116 6.20 4.19 17.64
CA ASP A 116 6.56 5.46 17.02
C ASP A 116 5.39 5.96 16.18
N GLY A 117 5.04 7.23 16.41
CA GLY A 117 4.08 7.94 15.57
C GLY A 117 4.73 8.33 14.24
N THR A 118 3.91 8.61 13.25
CA THR A 118 4.35 9.11 11.95
C THR A 118 3.27 10.01 11.37
N ASP A 119 3.65 10.95 10.52
CA ASP A 119 2.70 11.76 9.76
C ASP A 119 2.30 11.06 8.46
N ILE A 120 3.29 10.43 7.81
CA ILE A 120 3.08 9.66 6.59
C ILE A 120 3.65 8.25 6.79
N LEU A 121 2.80 7.25 6.72
CA LEU A 121 3.18 5.85 6.68
C LEU A 121 3.26 5.42 5.21
N ILE A 122 4.43 4.97 4.76
CA ILE A 122 4.63 4.41 3.42
C ILE A 122 4.83 2.90 3.59
N SER A 123 3.94 2.10 3.04
CA SER A 123 4.06 0.64 3.06
C SER A 123 4.50 0.10 1.69
N CYS A 124 5.62 -0.62 1.71
CA CYS A 124 6.22 -1.32 0.57
C CYS A 124 6.38 -2.81 0.91
N VAL A 125 5.45 -3.36 1.68
CA VAL A 125 5.44 -4.75 2.11
C VAL A 125 4.79 -5.64 1.06
N ASP A 126 5.26 -6.86 0.96
CA ASP A 126 4.89 -7.83 -0.09
C ASP A 126 3.70 -8.71 0.26
N THR A 127 3.32 -8.82 1.55
CA THR A 127 2.23 -9.69 2.00
C THR A 127 1.01 -8.91 2.50
N ARG A 128 -0.18 -9.48 2.30
CA ARG A 128 -1.44 -8.94 2.84
C ARG A 128 -1.46 -8.99 4.36
N LYS A 129 -0.85 -10.04 4.94
CA LYS A 129 -0.66 -10.16 6.39
C LYS A 129 0.14 -8.99 6.96
N ALA A 130 1.21 -8.57 6.31
CA ALA A 130 2.01 -7.43 6.75
C ALA A 130 1.19 -6.13 6.70
N ARG A 131 0.41 -5.89 5.62
CA ARG A 131 -0.51 -4.74 5.53
C ARG A 131 -1.57 -4.76 6.63
N ASN A 132 -2.16 -5.94 6.89
CA ASN A 132 -3.12 -6.09 7.99
C ASN A 132 -2.49 -5.77 9.34
N THR A 133 -1.26 -6.22 9.59
CA THR A 133 -0.52 -5.92 10.81
C THR A 133 -0.23 -4.42 10.94
N LEU A 134 0.19 -3.75 9.85
CA LEU A 134 0.41 -2.30 9.83
C LEU A 134 -0.82 -1.50 10.29
N MET A 135 -2.02 -1.89 9.87
CA MET A 135 -3.27 -1.22 10.25
C MET A 135 -3.56 -1.28 11.76
N ARG A 136 -2.93 -2.19 12.50
CA ARG A 136 -3.08 -2.32 13.96
C ARG A 136 -2.04 -1.51 14.74
N THR A 137 -1.05 -0.94 14.09
CA THR A 137 0.03 -0.18 14.72
C THR A 137 -0.42 1.21 15.15
N ARG A 138 0.32 1.81 16.07
CA ARG A 138 0.13 3.22 16.42
C ARG A 138 0.44 4.14 15.25
N ALA A 139 1.45 3.82 14.43
CA ALA A 139 1.79 4.58 13.23
C ALA A 139 0.57 4.78 12.32
N TYR A 140 -0.15 3.72 12.00
CA TYR A 140 -1.38 3.80 11.20
C TYR A 140 -2.50 4.59 11.89
N ARG A 141 -2.69 4.36 13.22
CA ARG A 141 -3.78 5.01 13.97
C ARG A 141 -3.57 6.51 14.20
N SER A 142 -2.35 7.01 14.01
CA SER A 142 -2.01 8.43 14.26
C SER A 142 -1.60 9.20 13.00
N CYS A 143 -1.34 8.53 11.87
CA CYS A 143 -0.85 9.20 10.68
C CYS A 143 -1.93 10.04 9.98
N HIS A 144 -1.48 11.10 9.30
CA HIS A 144 -2.31 11.84 8.36
C HIS A 144 -2.53 11.05 7.09
N TYR A 145 -1.49 10.34 6.61
CA TYR A 145 -1.54 9.60 5.35
C TYR A 145 -0.95 8.20 5.49
N TRP A 146 -1.60 7.26 4.83
CA TRP A 146 -1.03 5.97 4.49
C TRP A 146 -0.89 5.88 2.98
N LEU A 147 0.35 5.81 2.48
CA LEU A 147 0.69 5.52 1.10
C LEU A 147 1.04 4.04 0.99
N ASP A 148 0.17 3.23 0.42
CA ASP A 148 0.46 1.83 0.12
C ASP A 148 0.92 1.66 -1.32
N ILE A 149 1.97 0.88 -1.52
CA ILE A 149 2.52 0.57 -2.82
C ILE A 149 2.67 -0.94 -2.93
N GLY A 150 2.00 -1.51 -3.91
CA GLY A 150 2.03 -2.93 -4.18
C GLY A 150 2.22 -3.22 -5.65
N ASN A 151 2.88 -4.33 -5.97
CA ASN A 151 3.07 -4.76 -7.34
C ASN A 151 3.05 -6.28 -7.47
N ASN A 152 2.70 -6.73 -8.65
CA ASN A 152 2.84 -8.08 -9.16
C ASN A 152 4.00 -8.13 -10.17
N ALA A 153 3.94 -9.06 -11.15
CA ALA A 153 4.98 -9.23 -12.16
C ALA A 153 5.24 -7.95 -12.97
N ALA A 154 4.22 -7.48 -13.72
CA ALA A 154 4.32 -6.34 -14.62
C ALA A 154 3.35 -5.21 -14.27
N THR A 155 2.54 -5.40 -13.24
CA THR A 155 1.50 -4.45 -12.83
C THR A 155 1.68 -4.05 -11.38
N GLY A 156 1.12 -2.91 -11.01
CA GLY A 156 1.10 -2.49 -9.62
C GLY A 156 0.26 -1.24 -9.41
N GLN A 157 0.13 -0.86 -8.15
CA GLN A 157 -0.62 0.31 -7.74
C GLN A 157 0.09 1.06 -6.62
N PHE A 158 -0.22 2.33 -6.51
CA PHE A 158 0.03 3.14 -5.33
C PHE A 158 -1.25 3.86 -4.93
N VAL A 159 -1.55 3.90 -3.65
CA VAL A 159 -2.76 4.52 -3.09
C VAL A 159 -2.38 5.36 -1.88
N LEU A 160 -2.64 6.66 -1.96
CA LEU A 160 -2.55 7.58 -0.85
C LEU A 160 -3.94 7.69 -0.21
N GLY A 161 -4.08 7.19 0.99
CA GLY A 161 -5.30 7.27 1.78
C GLY A 161 -5.08 7.94 3.12
N GLN A 162 -6.15 8.37 3.75
CA GLN A 162 -6.17 8.89 5.11
C GLN A 162 -6.91 7.89 5.99
N PRO A 163 -6.23 7.22 6.93
CA PRO A 163 -6.91 6.33 7.88
C PRO A 163 -8.07 7.01 8.58
N ASP A 164 -9.11 6.25 8.89
CA ASP A 164 -10.21 6.69 9.74
C ASP A 164 -9.74 6.70 11.20
N ASN A 165 -9.25 7.85 11.63
CA ASN A 165 -8.68 8.08 12.95
C ASN A 165 -8.98 9.51 13.44
N ASP A 166 -8.68 9.81 14.69
CA ASP A 166 -8.92 11.12 15.30
C ASP A 166 -8.21 12.28 14.55
N THR A 167 -7.04 12.01 13.98
CA THR A 167 -6.26 12.98 13.19
C THR A 167 -7.01 13.42 11.95
N ASN A 168 -7.72 12.50 11.30
CA ASN A 168 -8.40 12.69 10.03
C ASN A 168 -9.92 12.89 10.15
N ALA A 169 -10.49 12.75 11.35
CA ALA A 169 -11.94 12.79 11.59
C ALA A 169 -12.63 14.07 11.07
N LYS A 170 -11.90 15.19 11.03
CA LYS A 170 -12.42 16.48 10.58
C LYS A 170 -11.97 16.87 9.15
N THR A 171 -11.33 15.97 8.42
CA THR A 171 -10.85 16.26 7.07
C THR A 171 -12.01 16.27 6.08
N PRO A 172 -12.33 17.41 5.46
CA PRO A 172 -13.28 17.43 4.36
C PRO A 172 -12.76 16.58 3.20
N CYS A 173 -13.60 15.71 2.63
CA CYS A 173 -13.17 14.84 1.52
C CYS A 173 -11.94 13.97 1.89
N ARG A 174 -12.03 13.22 3.01
CA ARG A 174 -11.02 12.23 3.43
C ARG A 174 -10.78 11.23 2.30
N LEU A 175 -9.52 11.04 1.95
CA LEU A 175 -9.11 10.05 0.93
C LEU A 175 -9.29 8.63 1.46
N PRO A 176 -10.01 7.74 0.77
CA PRO A 176 -10.10 6.35 1.17
C PRO A 176 -8.74 5.67 1.09
N THR A 177 -8.46 4.80 2.04
CA THR A 177 -7.26 3.98 2.07
C THR A 177 -7.35 2.83 1.07
N VAL A 178 -6.21 2.18 0.78
CA VAL A 178 -6.17 0.98 -0.05
C VAL A 178 -7.05 -0.14 0.51
N ALA A 179 -7.12 -0.27 1.83
CA ALA A 179 -7.96 -1.27 2.50
C ALA A 179 -9.46 -1.00 2.35
N GLU A 180 -9.85 0.27 2.23
CA GLU A 180 -11.26 0.64 1.99
C GLU A 180 -11.64 0.48 0.52
N LEU A 181 -10.71 0.76 -0.41
CA LEU A 181 -10.95 0.60 -1.85
C LEU A 181 -10.88 -0.86 -2.29
N PHE A 182 -9.95 -1.63 -1.74
CA PHE A 182 -9.62 -3.00 -2.12
C PHE A 182 -9.42 -3.87 -0.88
N PRO A 183 -10.50 -4.28 -0.18
CA PRO A 183 -10.42 -5.01 1.09
C PRO A 183 -9.59 -6.31 1.01
N GLU A 184 -9.56 -6.96 -0.15
CA GLU A 184 -8.81 -8.18 -0.40
C GLU A 184 -7.29 -8.01 -0.26
N ILE A 185 -6.77 -6.79 -0.40
CA ILE A 185 -5.32 -6.51 -0.32
C ILE A 185 -4.77 -6.60 1.12
N VAL A 186 -5.65 -6.59 2.09
CA VAL A 186 -5.33 -6.72 3.52
C VAL A 186 -5.86 -8.00 4.15
N ASP A 187 -6.51 -8.89 3.38
CA ASP A 187 -6.98 -10.17 3.87
C ASP A 187 -5.88 -11.24 3.78
N PRO A 188 -5.33 -11.71 4.94
CA PRO A 188 -4.24 -12.68 4.96
C PRO A 188 -4.57 -14.03 4.31
N LYS A 189 -5.86 -14.38 4.18
CA LYS A 189 -6.30 -15.65 3.57
C LYS A 189 -5.87 -15.80 2.11
N HIS A 190 -5.56 -14.70 1.45
CA HIS A 190 -5.12 -14.70 0.06
C HIS A 190 -3.60 -14.81 -0.10
N ASP A 191 -2.80 -14.73 0.97
CA ASP A 191 -1.33 -14.83 0.91
C ASP A 191 -0.84 -16.23 0.54
N GLU A 192 -1.57 -17.30 0.90
CA GLU A 192 -1.16 -18.68 0.65
C GLU A 192 -1.08 -19.03 -0.85
N ARG A 193 -1.81 -18.31 -1.70
CA ARG A 193 -1.84 -18.53 -3.15
C ARG A 193 -0.65 -17.90 -3.87
N ASP A 194 -0.02 -16.90 -3.27
CA ASP A 194 1.01 -16.07 -3.91
C ASP A 194 2.44 -16.41 -3.41
N SER A 195 2.57 -17.25 -2.38
CA SER A 195 3.81 -17.48 -1.63
C SER A 195 4.62 -18.68 -2.09
N LEU A 196 4.99 -18.76 -3.38
CA LEU A 196 6.06 -19.67 -3.81
C LEU A 196 7.42 -18.95 -3.65
N PRO A 197 8.35 -19.46 -2.83
CA PRO A 197 9.68 -18.87 -2.71
C PRO A 197 10.41 -18.96 -4.05
N ALA A 198 11.03 -17.84 -4.48
CA ALA A 198 11.91 -17.85 -5.65
C ALA A 198 13.23 -18.52 -5.29
N CYS A 199 13.47 -19.73 -5.80
CA CYS A 199 14.65 -20.52 -5.49
C CYS A 199 15.94 -20.09 -6.21
N GLY A 200 15.86 -19.14 -7.16
CA GLY A 200 17.03 -18.66 -7.92
C GLY A 200 16.92 -17.23 -8.43
N ALA A 201 18.09 -16.63 -8.77
CA ALA A 201 18.16 -15.27 -9.29
C ALA A 201 17.40 -15.11 -10.61
N VAL A 202 17.48 -16.10 -11.51
CA VAL A 202 16.78 -16.11 -12.80
C VAL A 202 15.27 -16.22 -12.60
N GLU A 203 14.81 -17.06 -11.66
CA GLU A 203 13.39 -17.18 -11.32
C GLU A 203 12.83 -15.90 -10.71
N ALA A 204 13.63 -15.19 -9.90
CA ALA A 204 13.24 -13.89 -9.37
C ALA A 204 13.05 -12.83 -10.46
N LEU A 205 13.87 -12.85 -11.52
CA LEU A 205 13.75 -11.97 -12.69
C LEU A 205 12.55 -12.35 -13.57
N THR A 206 12.24 -13.64 -13.71
CA THR A 206 11.07 -14.08 -14.50
C THR A 206 9.73 -13.78 -13.81
N ARG A 207 9.74 -13.59 -12.48
CA ARG A 207 8.54 -13.27 -11.69
C ARG A 207 8.18 -11.79 -11.67
N GLN A 208 9.10 -10.90 -12.01
CA GLN A 208 8.86 -9.46 -11.90
C GLN A 208 9.61 -8.72 -13.01
N GLU A 209 8.87 -7.92 -13.76
CA GLU A 209 9.43 -7.04 -14.77
C GLU A 209 10.45 -6.07 -14.15
N PRO A 210 11.63 -5.91 -14.76
CA PRO A 210 12.55 -4.86 -14.38
C PRO A 210 11.86 -3.49 -14.37
N PHE A 211 12.24 -2.64 -13.44
CA PHE A 211 11.74 -1.26 -13.27
C PHE A 211 10.30 -1.08 -12.78
N ILE A 212 9.51 -2.13 -12.54
CA ILE A 212 8.16 -1.95 -11.98
C ILE A 212 8.20 -1.24 -10.61
N ASN A 213 9.17 -1.60 -9.77
CA ASN A 213 9.35 -0.99 -8.45
C ASN A 213 9.68 0.51 -8.56
N GLN A 214 10.61 0.87 -9.45
CA GLN A 214 11.04 2.25 -9.69
C GLN A 214 9.91 3.08 -10.30
N SER A 215 9.17 2.52 -11.26
CA SER A 215 8.05 3.21 -11.90
C SER A 215 6.96 3.57 -10.89
N LEU A 216 6.57 2.63 -10.04
CA LEU A 216 5.59 2.86 -8.98
C LEU A 216 6.11 3.88 -7.96
N ALA A 217 7.34 3.72 -7.49
CA ALA A 217 7.95 4.62 -6.52
C ALA A 217 8.04 6.06 -7.05
N ASN A 218 8.49 6.25 -8.29
CA ASN A 218 8.60 7.57 -8.90
C ASN A 218 7.24 8.25 -9.07
N LEU A 219 6.21 7.53 -9.50
CA LEU A 219 4.86 8.08 -9.64
C LEU A 219 4.24 8.42 -8.28
N ALA A 220 4.43 7.58 -7.28
CA ALA A 220 3.97 7.82 -5.91
C ALA A 220 4.66 9.05 -5.29
N LEU A 221 5.97 9.16 -5.45
CA LEU A 221 6.74 10.33 -4.98
C LEU A 221 6.38 11.60 -5.75
N ALA A 222 6.15 11.52 -7.06
CA ALA A 222 5.67 12.65 -7.85
C ALA A 222 4.29 13.14 -7.35
N MET A 223 3.41 12.23 -6.95
CA MET A 223 2.12 12.60 -6.32
C MET A 223 2.34 13.30 -4.97
N LEU A 224 3.21 12.80 -4.10
CA LEU A 224 3.55 13.47 -2.83
C LEU A 224 4.20 14.84 -3.07
N ALA A 225 5.11 14.95 -4.04
CA ALA A 225 5.73 16.22 -4.41
C ALA A 225 4.68 17.25 -4.87
N ARG A 226 3.69 16.82 -5.66
CA ARG A 226 2.57 17.69 -6.04
C ARG A 226 1.74 18.12 -4.84
N LEU A 227 1.48 17.20 -3.89
CA LEU A 227 0.72 17.50 -2.68
C LEU A 227 1.41 18.61 -1.87
N PHE A 228 2.71 18.49 -1.60
CA PHE A 228 3.45 19.51 -0.85
C PHE A 228 3.65 20.79 -1.64
N ARG A 229 3.89 20.72 -2.95
CA ARG A 229 4.10 21.90 -3.80
C ARG A 229 2.85 22.75 -3.99
N HIS A 230 1.69 22.11 -4.18
CA HIS A 230 0.44 22.80 -4.55
C HIS A 230 -0.58 22.83 -3.40
N GLY A 231 -0.32 22.16 -2.29
CA GLY A 231 -1.23 22.03 -1.16
C GLY A 231 -2.51 21.23 -1.47
N ARG A 232 -2.58 20.56 -2.63
CA ARG A 232 -3.78 19.88 -3.10
C ARG A 232 -3.51 18.79 -4.13
N LEU A 233 -4.44 17.82 -4.23
CA LEU A 233 -4.43 16.75 -5.23
C LEU A 233 -5.79 16.60 -5.91
N SER A 234 -5.77 16.36 -7.21
CA SER A 234 -6.93 15.94 -8.01
C SER A 234 -7.02 14.43 -8.23
N TYR A 235 -5.96 13.68 -7.86
CA TYR A 235 -5.91 12.21 -7.87
C TYR A 235 -5.13 11.75 -6.65
N HIS A 236 -5.43 10.54 -6.15
CA HIS A 236 -4.79 10.02 -4.94
C HIS A 236 -4.28 8.59 -5.07
N ALA A 237 -4.46 7.99 -6.24
CA ALA A 237 -3.95 6.66 -6.52
C ALA A 237 -3.61 6.52 -8.01
N GLY A 238 -2.85 5.49 -8.35
CA GLY A 238 -2.54 5.14 -9.72
C GLY A 238 -2.25 3.66 -9.89
N PHE A 239 -2.57 3.17 -11.08
CA PHE A 239 -2.25 1.83 -11.55
C PHE A 239 -1.23 1.92 -12.66
N VAL A 240 -0.27 1.00 -12.66
CA VAL A 240 0.77 0.88 -13.67
C VAL A 240 0.71 -0.52 -14.27
N ASN A 241 0.78 -0.60 -15.58
CA ASN A 241 0.92 -1.85 -16.33
C ASN A 241 2.05 -1.69 -17.34
N LEU A 242 3.24 -2.22 -17.02
CA LEU A 242 4.41 -2.12 -17.89
C LEU A 242 4.28 -2.95 -19.15
N ALA A 243 3.62 -4.11 -19.08
CA ALA A 243 3.41 -4.96 -20.26
C ALA A 243 2.56 -4.26 -21.33
N GLY A 244 1.60 -3.43 -20.93
CA GLY A 244 0.76 -2.65 -21.81
C GLY A 244 1.20 -1.20 -22.01
N GLY A 245 2.30 -0.75 -21.34
CA GLY A 245 2.75 0.64 -21.38
C GLY A 245 1.74 1.64 -20.80
N MET A 246 0.85 1.20 -19.89
CA MET A 246 -0.27 1.99 -19.42
C MET A 246 -0.07 2.49 -17.99
N THR A 247 -0.51 3.73 -17.75
CA THR A 247 -0.65 4.32 -16.41
C THR A 247 -2.02 4.97 -16.30
N ALA A 248 -2.77 4.65 -15.24
CA ALA A 248 -4.10 5.20 -14.99
C ALA A 248 -4.17 5.79 -13.58
N ALA A 249 -4.63 7.05 -13.49
CA ALA A 249 -4.80 7.73 -12.22
C ALA A 249 -6.22 7.54 -11.67
N VAL A 250 -6.35 7.37 -10.35
CA VAL A 250 -7.64 7.39 -9.65
C VAL A 250 -7.88 8.81 -9.13
N ARG A 251 -8.87 9.48 -9.70
CA ARG A 251 -9.21 10.84 -9.32
C ARG A 251 -9.84 10.92 -7.93
N VAL A 252 -9.69 12.07 -7.30
CA VAL A 252 -10.46 12.42 -6.10
C VAL A 252 -11.93 12.54 -6.53
N SER A 253 -12.76 11.58 -6.17
CA SER A 253 -14.16 11.51 -6.58
C SER A 253 -15.02 10.80 -5.52
N PRO A 254 -15.61 11.54 -4.55
CA PRO A 254 -16.44 10.94 -3.51
C PRO A 254 -17.57 10.07 -4.05
N SER A 255 -18.21 10.49 -5.15
CA SER A 255 -19.27 9.71 -5.78
C SER A 255 -18.80 8.40 -6.43
N ALA A 256 -17.54 8.35 -6.93
CA ALA A 256 -16.97 7.12 -7.46
C ALA A 256 -16.61 6.16 -6.32
N TRP A 257 -16.08 6.66 -5.20
CA TRP A 257 -15.76 5.85 -4.04
C TRP A 257 -17.00 5.23 -3.40
N GLN A 258 -18.11 5.98 -3.28
CA GLN A 258 -19.37 5.45 -2.79
C GLN A 258 -19.86 4.24 -3.60
N ARG A 259 -19.81 4.33 -4.94
CA ARG A 259 -20.17 3.21 -5.82
C ARG A 259 -19.28 1.98 -5.60
N LEU A 260 -17.97 2.17 -5.40
CA LEU A 260 -17.05 1.07 -5.07
C LEU A 260 -17.40 0.44 -3.71
N PHE A 261 -17.67 1.24 -2.70
CA PHE A 261 -18.07 0.73 -1.38
C PHE A 261 -19.38 -0.03 -1.40
N GLU A 262 -20.35 0.39 -2.22
CA GLU A 262 -21.61 -0.32 -2.41
C GLU A 262 -21.41 -1.64 -3.16
N ALA A 263 -20.58 -1.66 -4.19
CA ALA A 263 -20.22 -2.88 -4.91
C ALA A 263 -19.51 -3.90 -3.99
N ASN A 264 -18.52 -3.47 -3.21
CA ASN A 264 -17.83 -4.31 -2.25
C ASN A 264 -18.76 -4.89 -1.18
N LYS A 265 -19.78 -4.14 -0.74
CA LYS A 265 -20.79 -4.64 0.22
C LYS A 265 -21.70 -5.72 -0.40
N SER A 266 -22.06 -5.58 -1.67
CA SER A 266 -22.92 -6.55 -2.36
C SER A 266 -22.23 -7.88 -2.62
N GLU A 267 -20.93 -7.88 -2.89
CA GLU A 267 -20.15 -9.11 -3.09
C GLU A 267 -19.94 -9.91 -1.79
N HIS A 268 -19.98 -9.25 -0.63
CA HIS A 268 -19.83 -9.90 0.68
C HIS A 268 -21.14 -10.27 1.36
N THR A 269 -22.29 -10.02 0.72
CA THR A 269 -23.59 -10.46 1.22
C THR A 269 -23.85 -11.87 0.71
N PRO A 270 -23.89 -12.91 1.57
CA PRO A 270 -24.21 -14.26 1.12
C PRO A 270 -25.60 -14.26 0.47
N PRO A 271 -25.80 -15.01 -0.63
CA PRO A 271 -27.10 -15.08 -1.29
C PRO A 271 -28.16 -15.47 -0.28
N LEU A 272 -29.22 -14.69 -0.19
CA LEU A 272 -30.40 -15.01 0.60
C LEU A 272 -30.84 -16.41 0.20
N ARG A 273 -30.69 -17.40 1.09
CA ARG A 273 -31.23 -18.74 0.89
C ARG A 273 -32.72 -18.56 0.66
N SER A 274 -33.20 -18.87 -0.53
CA SER A 274 -34.60 -18.92 -0.85
C SER A 274 -35.25 -19.92 0.09
N ARG A 275 -36.19 -19.43 0.92
CA ARG A 275 -37.06 -20.25 1.74
C ARG A 275 -38.11 -20.92 0.86
N ASN A 276 -37.70 -21.86 0.01
CA ASN A 276 -38.60 -22.74 -0.68
C ASN A 276 -37.86 -24.01 -1.08
N ASP A 277 -37.73 -24.94 -0.15
CA ASP A 277 -37.59 -26.39 -0.43
C ASP A 277 -37.78 -27.17 0.88
N HIS A 278 -38.99 -27.01 1.43
CA HIS A 278 -39.53 -27.97 2.39
C HIS A 278 -40.86 -28.49 1.87
N THR A 279 -40.78 -29.35 0.84
CA THR A 279 -41.87 -30.34 0.56
C THR A 279 -41.37 -31.27 -0.53
N ALA A 280 -40.69 -32.34 -0.19
CA ALA A 280 -40.65 -33.60 -0.91
C ALA A 280 -39.54 -34.54 -0.41
N ALA A 281 -39.69 -35.10 0.77
CA ALA A 281 -39.00 -36.34 1.12
C ALA A 281 -39.73 -37.03 2.28
N CYS A 282 -40.94 -37.47 2.01
CA CYS A 282 -41.59 -38.44 2.87
C CYS A 282 -42.44 -39.36 2.00
N LYS A 283 -41.86 -40.43 1.50
CA LYS A 283 -42.52 -41.69 1.08
C LYS A 283 -41.50 -42.53 0.31
N THR A 284 -40.88 -43.47 1.00
CA THR A 284 -40.75 -44.88 0.59
C THR A 284 -39.74 -45.58 1.50
N LEU A 285 -40.29 -45.94 2.66
CA LEU A 285 -39.75 -47.04 3.45
C LEU A 285 -40.84 -48.07 3.54
N ARG A 286 -40.74 -49.14 2.76
CA ARG A 286 -41.29 -50.44 3.17
C ARG A 286 -40.79 -51.57 2.26
N ARG A 287 -40.25 -52.63 2.98
CA ARG A 287 -40.18 -54.06 2.59
C ARG A 287 -39.05 -54.43 1.62
N LYS A 288 -38.07 -55.29 2.00
CA LYS A 288 -38.22 -56.70 2.41
C LYS A 288 -36.91 -57.23 3.01
N ARG A 289 -36.98 -57.89 4.16
CA ARG A 289 -36.22 -59.11 4.50
C ARG A 289 -37.03 -60.29 3.89
N PRO A 290 -36.53 -61.54 3.76
CA PRO A 290 -35.51 -62.26 4.49
C PRO A 290 -34.64 -63.16 3.55
N SER A 291 -33.64 -63.87 3.93
CA SER A 291 -33.49 -65.14 4.63
C SER A 291 -32.19 -65.85 4.18
N THR A 292 -31.41 -66.28 5.15
CA THR A 292 -30.84 -67.61 5.37
C THR A 292 -30.14 -68.33 4.20
N THR A 293 -28.93 -68.80 4.26
CA THR A 293 -28.39 -70.00 4.94
C THR A 293 -26.97 -70.33 4.48
N SER A 294 -26.17 -70.69 5.40
CA SER A 294 -25.17 -71.78 5.49
C SER A 294 -24.34 -72.18 4.25
N ARG A 295 -23.09 -72.06 4.32
CA ARG A 295 -22.09 -73.08 4.64
C ARG A 295 -20.72 -72.47 4.84
#